data_ed988843509d8916e4350bb73369d93b
#
_entry.id   ed988843509d8916e4350bb73369d93b
#
_cell.length_a   1.000
_cell.length_b   1.000
_cell.length_c   1.000
_cell.angle_alpha   90.00
_cell.angle_beta   90.00
_cell.angle_gamma   90.00
#
_symmetry.space_group_name_H-M   'P 1'
#
loop_
_entity.id
_entity.type
_entity.pdbx_description
1 polymer ?
#
loop_
_entity_poly.entity_id
_entity_poly.type
_entity_poly.pdbx_seq_one_letter_code
_entity_poly.pdbx_strand_id
1 'polypeptide(L)'
;MQTSVRRISRAMSLVAMLLVPMLASVALAAAGDTPKSVPDLSGVWEVAFGSRTRPGPGIPEQPALTAEYAQKLAAFKAAQAKGEDVESPQANCVPPGMPAIMNQPYPMELLFTPGKVTIVIEAYSQTRRIFMDGRKHPDDPDLTYNGHSIGHWEGDTLVVDSVGFTPDTALGPSQGYRHSDQMHIVERFRLTAPQTMEVVTTIDDAKALTKPFSATKVLARHRDWDITEYICEQNNRNLSDDKGKAGIILTH
;
A
#
# COMPACT_ATOMS: atom_id res chain seq x y z
N MET A 1 -40.77 97.50 -7.85
CA MET A 1 -40.33 98.65 -7.10
C MET A 1 -39.19 98.29 -6.22
N GLN A 2 -38.13 98.95 -6.33
CA GLN A 2 -36.86 98.97 -5.71
C GLN A 2 -36.17 97.64 -5.37
N THR A 3 -35.24 97.26 -6.25
CA THR A 3 -34.19 96.33 -6.17
C THR A 3 -33.08 96.73 -5.22
N SER A 4 -32.67 95.92 -4.32
CA SER A 4 -31.41 96.12 -3.54
C SER A 4 -30.45 94.99 -3.85
N VAL A 5 -29.31 95.40 -4.50
CA VAL A 5 -28.17 94.58 -4.84
C VAL A 5 -27.21 94.58 -3.67
N ARG A 6 -26.95 93.46 -3.04
CA ARG A 6 -25.85 93.26 -2.09
C ARG A 6 -24.66 92.55 -2.75
N ARG A 7 -23.55 93.17 -2.84
CA ARG A 7 -22.23 92.62 -3.22
C ARG A 7 -21.76 91.73 -2.10
N ILE A 8 -21.35 90.56 -2.44
CA ILE A 8 -20.63 89.64 -1.53
C ILE A 8 -19.19 89.51 -2.06
N SER A 9 -18.25 89.91 -1.21
CA SER A 9 -16.80 89.81 -1.42
C SER A 9 -16.32 88.42 -1.50
N ARG A 10 -15.46 88.14 -2.48
CA ARG A 10 -14.72 86.86 -2.61
C ARG A 10 -13.54 86.84 -1.66
N ALA A 11 -13.52 85.99 -0.66
CA ALA A 11 -12.31 85.63 0.07
C ALA A 11 -11.67 84.42 -0.63
N MET A 12 -10.51 84.60 -1.15
CA MET A 12 -9.69 83.53 -1.73
C MET A 12 -8.90 82.88 -0.62
N SER A 13 -9.32 81.63 -0.23
CA SER A 13 -8.51 80.81 0.67
C SER A 13 -7.60 79.93 -0.15
N LEU A 14 -6.26 80.16 -0.02
CA LEU A 14 -5.28 79.22 -0.50
C LEU A 14 -5.27 77.99 0.37
N VAL A 15 -5.66 76.83 -0.19
CA VAL A 15 -5.47 75.54 0.42
C VAL A 15 -4.15 74.96 -0.09
N ALA A 16 -3.12 74.95 0.78
CA ALA A 16 -1.87 74.28 0.52
C ALA A 16 -2.07 72.78 0.53
N MET A 17 -1.92 72.15 -0.63
CA MET A 17 -2.05 70.70 -0.83
C MET A 17 -0.71 70.03 -0.47
N LEU A 18 -0.61 69.49 0.74
CA LEU A 18 0.50 68.63 1.18
C LEU A 18 0.45 67.29 0.43
N LEU A 19 1.31 67.13 -0.56
CA LEU A 19 1.58 65.83 -1.20
C LEU A 19 2.35 64.92 -0.22
N VAL A 20 1.70 63.95 0.37
CA VAL A 20 2.32 62.84 1.10
C VAL A 20 2.72 61.79 0.08
N PRO A 21 4.00 61.43 -0.06
CA PRO A 21 4.39 60.32 -0.92
C PRO A 21 3.97 58.99 -0.28
N MET A 22 3.04 58.32 -0.89
CA MET A 22 2.61 56.97 -0.53
C MET A 22 3.70 55.99 -0.97
N LEU A 23 4.60 55.62 -0.05
CA LEU A 23 5.53 54.52 -0.24
C LEU A 23 4.74 53.22 -0.40
N ALA A 24 4.56 52.78 -1.63
CA ALA A 24 4.03 51.44 -1.94
C ALA A 24 5.07 50.39 -1.51
N SER A 25 4.87 49.80 -0.34
CA SER A 25 5.59 48.60 0.09
C SER A 25 5.17 47.46 -0.81
N VAL A 26 5.98 47.11 -1.80
CA VAL A 26 5.85 45.85 -2.55
C VAL A 26 6.19 44.73 -1.58
N ALA A 27 5.17 44.13 -1.00
CA ALA A 27 5.30 42.88 -0.28
C ALA A 27 5.72 41.81 -1.31
N LEU A 28 6.99 41.44 -1.27
CA LEU A 28 7.51 40.28 -1.98
C LEU A 28 6.79 39.06 -1.36
N ALA A 29 5.70 38.62 -1.98
CA ALA A 29 5.07 37.38 -1.61
C ALA A 29 6.10 36.26 -1.80
N ALA A 30 6.58 35.70 -0.70
CA ALA A 30 7.35 34.48 -0.74
C ALA A 30 6.53 33.45 -1.56
N ALA A 31 7.14 32.95 -2.63
CA ALA A 31 6.58 31.85 -3.40
C ALA A 31 6.41 30.68 -2.43
N GLY A 32 5.22 30.55 -1.87
CA GLY A 32 4.85 29.39 -1.07
C GLY A 32 4.97 28.17 -1.98
N ASP A 33 5.71 27.17 -1.54
CA ASP A 33 5.75 25.87 -2.20
C ASP A 33 4.32 25.43 -2.48
N THR A 34 3.98 25.33 -3.76
CA THR A 34 2.70 24.76 -4.18
C THR A 34 2.63 23.36 -3.59
N PRO A 35 1.57 22.98 -2.86
CA PRO A 35 1.48 21.64 -2.31
C PRO A 35 1.71 20.64 -3.45
N LYS A 36 2.77 19.84 -3.34
CA LYS A 36 3.11 18.86 -4.36
C LYS A 36 1.91 17.91 -4.45
N SER A 37 1.21 17.91 -5.57
CA SER A 37 0.06 17.05 -5.76
C SER A 37 0.49 15.59 -5.55
N VAL A 38 -0.26 14.84 -4.76
CA VAL A 38 0.00 13.41 -4.58
C VAL A 38 -0.04 12.71 -5.94
N PRO A 39 0.87 11.75 -6.20
CA PRO A 39 0.91 11.06 -7.48
C PRO A 39 -0.34 10.18 -7.67
N ASP A 40 -0.76 10.04 -8.91
CA ASP A 40 -1.84 9.11 -9.28
C ASP A 40 -1.30 7.69 -9.34
N LEU A 41 -1.63 6.87 -8.33
CA LEU A 41 -1.33 5.44 -8.27
C LEU A 41 -2.51 4.58 -8.76
N SER A 42 -3.61 5.16 -9.25
CA SER A 42 -4.80 4.41 -9.68
C SER A 42 -4.53 3.55 -10.91
N GLY A 43 -5.38 2.55 -11.14
CA GLY A 43 -5.35 1.67 -12.32
C GLY A 43 -4.77 0.29 -12.05
N VAL A 44 -4.55 -0.44 -13.14
CA VAL A 44 -4.14 -1.85 -13.10
C VAL A 44 -2.62 -1.97 -13.10
N TRP A 45 -2.14 -2.82 -12.20
CA TRP A 45 -0.74 -3.08 -11.95
C TRP A 45 -0.44 -4.58 -11.90
N GLU A 46 0.71 -4.97 -12.38
CA GLU A 46 1.20 -6.33 -12.30
C GLU A 46 2.63 -6.34 -11.75
N VAL A 47 3.02 -7.40 -11.04
CA VAL A 47 4.41 -7.61 -10.65
C VAL A 47 5.27 -7.77 -11.90
N ALA A 48 6.14 -6.80 -12.18
CA ALA A 48 6.95 -6.80 -13.40
C ALA A 48 7.80 -8.07 -13.51
N PHE A 49 7.76 -8.68 -14.68
CA PHE A 49 8.48 -9.94 -14.93
C PHE A 49 9.98 -9.77 -14.61
N GLY A 50 10.51 -10.65 -13.78
CA GLY A 50 11.91 -10.59 -13.33
C GLY A 50 12.18 -9.65 -12.15
N SER A 51 11.17 -8.88 -11.69
CA SER A 51 11.28 -7.99 -10.53
C SER A 51 10.80 -8.63 -9.22
N ARG A 52 10.66 -9.95 -9.21
CA ARG A 52 10.28 -10.65 -7.97
C ARG A 52 11.24 -10.26 -6.86
N THR A 53 10.68 -9.76 -5.78
CA THR A 53 11.33 -9.39 -4.52
C THR A 53 12.86 -9.51 -4.55
N ARG A 54 13.54 -8.43 -4.98
CA ARG A 54 15.01 -8.39 -4.89
C ARG A 54 15.36 -7.89 -3.50
N PRO A 55 16.25 -8.58 -2.78
CA PRO A 55 16.90 -7.96 -1.65
C PRO A 55 17.62 -6.70 -2.13
N GLY A 56 17.32 -5.56 -1.52
CA GLY A 56 18.12 -4.35 -1.72
C GLY A 56 19.47 -4.48 -1.03
N PRO A 57 20.41 -3.55 -1.26
CA PRO A 57 21.65 -3.50 -0.50
C PRO A 57 21.34 -3.50 1.01
N GLY A 58 21.89 -4.48 1.74
CA GLY A 58 21.68 -4.65 3.19
C GLY A 58 20.36 -5.30 3.60
N ILE A 59 19.50 -5.70 2.66
CA ILE A 59 18.29 -6.48 2.96
C ILE A 59 18.64 -7.97 2.88
N PRO A 60 18.36 -8.77 3.94
CA PRO A 60 18.63 -10.20 3.92
C PRO A 60 17.80 -10.89 2.83
N GLU A 61 18.39 -11.87 2.17
CA GLU A 61 17.70 -12.65 1.14
C GLU A 61 16.56 -13.51 1.71
N GLN A 62 16.64 -13.84 2.99
CA GLN A 62 15.65 -14.63 3.72
C GLN A 62 15.35 -14.00 5.09
N PRO A 63 14.13 -14.19 5.59
CA PRO A 63 13.77 -13.76 6.94
C PRO A 63 14.65 -14.44 8.01
N ALA A 64 15.13 -13.66 8.96
CA ALA A 64 15.90 -14.17 10.11
C ALA A 64 14.92 -14.68 11.18
N LEU A 65 14.61 -15.96 11.17
CA LEU A 65 13.63 -16.57 12.05
C LEU A 65 14.15 -16.74 13.48
N THR A 66 13.22 -16.67 14.45
CA THR A 66 13.47 -17.16 15.82
C THR A 66 13.68 -18.67 15.83
N ALA A 67 14.24 -19.21 16.92
CA ALA A 67 14.51 -20.65 17.02
C ALA A 67 13.24 -21.50 16.80
N GLU A 68 12.10 -21.08 17.36
CA GLU A 68 10.81 -21.76 17.22
C GLU A 68 10.39 -21.82 15.75
N TYR A 69 10.43 -20.68 15.04
CA TYR A 69 9.95 -20.60 13.65
C TYR A 69 10.97 -21.23 12.67
N ALA A 70 12.25 -21.22 12.99
CA ALA A 70 13.27 -21.97 12.25
C ALA A 70 13.02 -23.49 12.36
N GLN A 71 12.61 -23.98 13.53
CA GLN A 71 12.24 -25.38 13.73
C GLN A 71 10.99 -25.76 12.93
N LYS A 72 9.97 -24.89 12.89
CA LYS A 72 8.77 -25.09 12.05
C LYS A 72 9.13 -25.17 10.57
N LEU A 73 10.01 -24.29 10.09
CA LEU A 73 10.51 -24.35 8.72
C LEU A 73 11.29 -25.62 8.42
N ALA A 74 12.15 -26.06 9.34
CA ALA A 74 12.91 -27.30 9.18
C ALA A 74 11.99 -28.52 9.12
N ALA A 75 10.98 -28.58 9.97
CA ALA A 75 9.95 -29.66 9.95
C ALA A 75 9.19 -29.67 8.61
N PHE A 76 8.76 -28.52 8.12
CA PHE A 76 8.11 -28.40 6.81
C PHE A 76 9.00 -28.91 5.66
N LYS A 77 10.28 -28.50 5.63
CA LYS A 77 11.23 -28.96 4.61
C LYS A 77 11.49 -30.46 4.70
N ALA A 78 11.55 -31.02 5.92
CA ALA A 78 11.73 -32.45 6.12
C ALA A 78 10.54 -33.27 5.63
N ALA A 79 9.32 -32.78 5.84
CA ALA A 79 8.09 -33.39 5.32
C ALA A 79 8.08 -33.36 3.78
N GLN A 80 8.42 -32.22 3.17
CA GLN A 80 8.54 -32.11 1.72
C GLN A 80 9.57 -33.10 1.13
N ALA A 81 10.74 -33.21 1.77
CA ALA A 81 11.82 -34.11 1.31
C ALA A 81 11.43 -35.60 1.36
N LYS A 82 10.47 -35.97 2.22
CA LYS A 82 9.92 -37.34 2.28
C LYS A 82 8.77 -37.57 1.29
N GLY A 83 8.35 -36.54 0.54
CA GLY A 83 7.17 -36.61 -0.33
C GLY A 83 5.85 -36.67 0.47
N GLU A 84 5.88 -36.29 1.75
CA GLU A 84 4.66 -36.19 2.54
C GLU A 84 3.79 -35.08 1.94
N ASP A 85 2.47 -35.29 1.91
CA ASP A 85 1.51 -34.28 1.49
C ASP A 85 1.54 -33.11 2.48
N VAL A 86 2.33 -32.09 2.14
CA VAL A 86 2.31 -30.85 2.89
C VAL A 86 1.07 -30.07 2.49
N GLU A 87 0.20 -29.88 3.44
CA GLU A 87 -1.03 -29.14 3.27
C GLU A 87 -0.79 -27.83 2.52
N SER A 88 -1.38 -27.73 1.32
CA SER A 88 -1.33 -26.51 0.51
C SER A 88 -2.71 -25.85 0.54
N PRO A 89 -2.91 -24.81 1.35
CA PRO A 89 -4.18 -24.09 1.39
C PRO A 89 -4.58 -23.59 -0.01
N GLN A 90 -3.64 -23.17 -0.84
CA GLN A 90 -3.90 -22.68 -2.19
C GLN A 90 -4.41 -23.80 -3.13
N ALA A 91 -4.02 -25.05 -2.92
CA ALA A 91 -4.57 -26.20 -3.65
C ALA A 91 -6.06 -26.41 -3.32
N ASN A 92 -6.52 -25.92 -2.19
CA ASN A 92 -7.92 -25.93 -1.76
C ASN A 92 -8.60 -24.57 -1.96
N CYS A 93 -8.09 -23.73 -2.86
CA CYS A 93 -8.61 -22.41 -3.17
C CYS A 93 -8.65 -21.43 -2.00
N VAL A 94 -7.90 -21.70 -0.94
CA VAL A 94 -7.71 -20.75 0.16
C VAL A 94 -6.69 -19.69 -0.27
N PRO A 95 -7.03 -18.39 -0.19
CA PRO A 95 -6.11 -17.35 -0.60
C PRO A 95 -4.85 -17.33 0.27
N PRO A 96 -3.69 -16.98 -0.31
CA PRO A 96 -2.42 -17.01 0.43
C PRO A 96 -2.32 -15.96 1.55
N GLY A 97 -3.21 -14.94 1.54
CA GLY A 97 -3.17 -13.83 2.49
C GLY A 97 -1.95 -12.93 2.35
N MET A 98 -1.85 -11.93 3.22
CA MET A 98 -0.71 -11.02 3.25
C MET A 98 0.53 -11.69 3.87
N PRO A 99 1.75 -11.36 3.39
CA PRO A 99 2.06 -10.51 2.24
C PRO A 99 1.99 -11.24 0.89
N ALA A 100 1.77 -12.55 0.88
CA ALA A 100 1.94 -13.43 -0.29
C ALA A 100 0.92 -13.12 -1.41
N ILE A 101 -0.28 -12.64 -1.08
CA ILE A 101 -1.31 -12.28 -2.08
C ILE A 101 -0.86 -11.14 -2.98
N MET A 102 -0.07 -10.19 -2.47
CA MET A 102 0.47 -9.06 -3.22
C MET A 102 1.64 -9.46 -4.15
N ASN A 103 2.07 -10.71 -4.12
CA ASN A 103 3.17 -11.25 -4.92
C ASN A 103 2.69 -12.30 -5.94
N GLN A 104 1.38 -12.49 -6.07
CA GLN A 104 0.82 -13.41 -7.06
C GLN A 104 1.08 -12.89 -8.47
N PRO A 105 1.26 -13.78 -9.48
CA PRO A 105 1.47 -13.40 -10.87
C PRO A 105 0.14 -13.06 -11.57
N TYR A 106 -0.65 -12.21 -10.94
CA TYR A 106 -1.95 -11.76 -11.40
C TYR A 106 -2.04 -10.25 -11.22
N PRO A 107 -2.81 -9.56 -12.09
CA PRO A 107 -2.99 -8.13 -11.97
C PRO A 107 -3.77 -7.75 -10.71
N MET A 108 -3.55 -6.52 -10.28
CA MET A 108 -4.29 -5.86 -9.21
C MET A 108 -4.67 -4.46 -9.63
N GLU A 109 -5.84 -3.99 -9.24
CA GLU A 109 -6.31 -2.64 -9.53
C GLU A 109 -6.37 -1.81 -8.25
N LEU A 110 -5.76 -0.63 -8.30
CA LEU A 110 -5.81 0.36 -7.22
C LEU A 110 -6.91 1.38 -7.52
N LEU A 111 -7.93 1.41 -6.69
CA LEU A 111 -9.08 2.31 -6.78
C LEU A 111 -9.04 3.32 -5.64
N PHE A 112 -8.99 4.61 -5.97
CA PHE A 112 -8.98 5.69 -5.02
C PHE A 112 -10.38 6.29 -4.88
N THR A 113 -10.92 6.28 -3.67
CA THR A 113 -12.18 6.92 -3.32
C THR A 113 -11.97 7.84 -2.10
N PRO A 114 -12.86 8.79 -1.82
CA PRO A 114 -12.71 9.63 -0.63
C PRO A 114 -12.51 8.81 0.65
N GLY A 115 -11.38 9.02 1.33
CA GLY A 115 -11.04 8.35 2.59
C GLY A 115 -10.64 6.88 2.48
N LYS A 116 -10.44 6.33 1.27
CA LYS A 116 -10.11 4.91 1.10
C LYS A 116 -9.37 4.63 -0.19
N VAL A 117 -8.41 3.71 -0.13
CA VAL A 117 -7.88 2.99 -1.28
C VAL A 117 -8.36 1.55 -1.22
N THR A 118 -8.88 1.04 -2.33
CA THR A 118 -9.27 -0.36 -2.49
C THR A 118 -8.35 -1.00 -3.51
N ILE A 119 -7.69 -2.08 -3.13
CA ILE A 119 -6.90 -2.92 -4.05
C ILE A 119 -7.75 -4.13 -4.37
N VAL A 120 -8.21 -4.22 -5.61
CA VAL A 120 -8.86 -5.40 -6.16
C VAL A 120 -7.78 -6.29 -6.75
N ILE A 121 -7.67 -7.51 -6.27
CA ILE A 121 -6.64 -8.47 -6.71
C ILE A 121 -7.35 -9.58 -7.45
N GLU A 122 -7.00 -9.80 -8.71
CA GLU A 122 -7.61 -10.83 -9.54
C GLU A 122 -7.45 -12.21 -8.91
N ALA A 123 -6.23 -12.55 -8.45
CA ALA A 123 -5.98 -13.80 -7.77
C ALA A 123 -6.94 -14.01 -6.59
N TYR A 124 -7.66 -15.12 -6.59
CA TYR A 124 -8.64 -15.50 -5.57
C TYR A 124 -9.76 -14.46 -5.36
N SER A 125 -9.99 -13.55 -6.32
CA SER A 125 -10.99 -12.46 -6.23
C SER A 125 -10.90 -11.68 -4.92
N GLN A 126 -9.68 -11.37 -4.47
CA GLN A 126 -9.45 -10.74 -3.18
C GLN A 126 -9.60 -9.22 -3.27
N THR A 127 -10.09 -8.64 -2.17
CA THR A 127 -10.20 -7.19 -2.02
C THR A 127 -9.55 -6.75 -0.72
N ARG A 128 -8.58 -5.85 -0.82
CA ARG A 128 -7.92 -5.23 0.33
C ARG A 128 -8.36 -3.78 0.45
N ARG A 129 -8.74 -3.34 1.66
CA ARG A 129 -9.17 -1.97 1.95
C ARG A 129 -8.15 -1.28 2.82
N ILE A 130 -7.73 -0.09 2.40
CA ILE A 130 -6.80 0.78 3.11
C ILE A 130 -7.55 2.04 3.50
N PHE A 131 -7.70 2.31 4.79
CA PHE A 131 -8.41 3.49 5.28
C PHE A 131 -7.48 4.70 5.30
N MET A 132 -7.89 5.77 4.62
CA MET A 132 -7.14 7.01 4.44
C MET A 132 -7.74 8.19 5.21
N ASP A 133 -8.65 7.93 6.14
CA ASP A 133 -9.42 8.92 6.88
C ASP A 133 -8.81 9.31 8.24
N GLY A 134 -7.57 8.89 8.49
CA GLY A 134 -6.82 9.22 9.71
C GLY A 134 -7.20 8.40 10.94
N ARG A 135 -8.02 7.35 10.78
CA ARG A 135 -8.32 6.42 11.87
C ARG A 135 -7.06 5.67 12.34
N LYS A 136 -7.13 5.15 13.56
CA LYS A 136 -6.14 4.21 14.10
C LYS A 136 -6.58 2.77 13.84
N HIS A 137 -5.66 1.83 14.02
CA HIS A 137 -6.01 0.43 14.14
C HIS A 137 -6.92 0.19 15.36
N PRO A 138 -7.83 -0.79 15.30
CA PRO A 138 -8.49 -1.31 16.51
C PRO A 138 -7.46 -1.82 17.51
N ASP A 139 -7.75 -1.69 18.81
CA ASP A 139 -6.87 -2.23 19.85
C ASP A 139 -6.80 -3.77 19.81
N ASP A 140 -7.88 -4.41 19.39
CA ASP A 140 -8.00 -5.87 19.18
C ASP A 140 -8.58 -6.12 17.78
N PRO A 141 -7.76 -6.13 16.72
CA PRO A 141 -8.23 -6.34 15.35
C PRO A 141 -8.59 -7.79 15.09
N ASP A 142 -9.70 -8.02 14.41
CA ASP A 142 -10.03 -9.35 13.89
C ASP A 142 -8.88 -9.90 13.03
N LEU A 143 -8.51 -11.16 13.25
CA LEU A 143 -7.50 -11.83 12.45
C LEU A 143 -8.08 -12.27 11.10
N THR A 144 -7.55 -11.70 10.03
CA THR A 144 -8.01 -11.96 8.66
C THR A 144 -6.84 -12.22 7.71
N TYR A 145 -7.11 -12.73 6.51
CA TYR A 145 -6.09 -12.97 5.49
C TYR A 145 -5.44 -11.68 4.99
N ASN A 146 -6.18 -10.57 4.94
CA ASN A 146 -5.71 -9.28 4.42
C ASN A 146 -5.38 -8.27 5.51
N GLY A 147 -5.69 -8.57 6.77
CA GLY A 147 -5.48 -7.69 7.91
C GLY A 147 -6.36 -6.43 7.87
N HIS A 148 -6.13 -5.55 8.85
CA HIS A 148 -6.67 -4.20 8.89
C HIS A 148 -5.59 -3.21 8.45
N SER A 149 -5.84 -2.43 7.40
CA SER A 149 -4.85 -1.50 6.82
C SER A 149 -5.32 -0.05 6.96
N ILE A 150 -4.43 0.82 7.41
CA ILE A 150 -4.56 2.28 7.37
C ILE A 150 -3.47 2.86 6.49
N GLY A 151 -3.69 4.03 5.91
CA GLY A 151 -2.71 4.65 5.03
C GLY A 151 -2.68 6.17 5.15
N HIS A 152 -1.55 6.73 4.76
CA HIS A 152 -1.35 8.17 4.63
C HIS A 152 -0.30 8.47 3.57
N TRP A 153 -0.24 9.73 3.16
CA TRP A 153 0.77 10.18 2.21
C TRP A 153 1.96 10.80 2.94
N GLU A 154 3.16 10.38 2.57
CA GLU A 154 4.43 11.02 2.91
C GLU A 154 5.06 11.59 1.64
N GLY A 155 4.80 12.84 1.34
CA GLY A 155 5.22 13.45 0.08
C GLY A 155 4.60 12.75 -1.15
N ASP A 156 5.42 12.05 -1.92
CA ASP A 156 5.04 11.30 -3.11
C ASP A 156 4.83 9.79 -2.86
N THR A 157 4.89 9.37 -1.61
CA THR A 157 4.83 7.96 -1.22
C THR A 157 3.57 7.67 -0.42
N LEU A 158 2.76 6.71 -0.86
CA LEU A 158 1.68 6.15 -0.07
C LEU A 158 2.26 5.15 0.92
N VAL A 159 2.11 5.42 2.21
CA VAL A 159 2.51 4.53 3.30
C VAL A 159 1.28 3.81 3.81
N VAL A 160 1.37 2.49 3.86
CA VAL A 160 0.29 1.61 4.33
C VAL A 160 0.78 0.80 5.51
N ASP A 161 0.09 0.93 6.62
CA ASP A 161 0.35 0.22 7.87
C ASP A 161 -0.74 -0.84 8.07
N SER A 162 -0.36 -2.07 8.43
CA SER A 162 -1.31 -3.20 8.48
C SER A 162 -0.99 -4.16 9.59
N VAL A 163 -2.04 -4.58 10.32
CA VAL A 163 -2.03 -5.51 11.45
C VAL A 163 -3.22 -6.47 11.37
N GLY A 164 -3.31 -7.43 12.29
CA GLY A 164 -4.46 -8.32 12.41
C GLY A 164 -4.49 -9.41 11.33
N PHE A 165 -3.35 -10.07 11.12
CA PHE A 165 -3.24 -11.17 10.14
C PHE A 165 -3.43 -12.53 10.82
N THR A 166 -4.22 -13.42 10.16
CA THR A 166 -4.30 -14.80 10.60
C THR A 166 -2.96 -15.52 10.41
N PRO A 167 -2.48 -16.29 11.40
CA PRO A 167 -1.23 -17.04 11.28
C PRO A 167 -1.31 -18.23 10.32
N ASP A 168 -2.48 -18.47 9.70
CA ASP A 168 -2.68 -19.54 8.70
C ASP A 168 -2.02 -19.23 7.36
N THR A 169 -1.51 -18.02 7.18
CA THR A 169 -0.83 -17.58 5.96
C THR A 169 0.70 -17.71 6.06
N ALA A 170 1.39 -17.47 4.96
CA ALA A 170 2.84 -17.58 4.89
C ALA A 170 3.52 -16.20 4.86
N LEU A 171 4.59 -16.05 5.64
CA LEU A 171 5.42 -14.86 5.68
C LEU A 171 6.19 -14.61 4.39
N GLY A 172 6.66 -15.65 3.73
CA GLY A 172 7.71 -15.52 2.73
C GLY A 172 7.51 -16.38 1.49
N PRO A 173 8.59 -16.58 0.72
CA PRO A 173 8.52 -17.14 -0.63
C PRO A 173 8.07 -18.60 -0.68
N SER A 174 8.01 -19.27 0.46
CA SER A 174 7.43 -20.61 0.56
C SER A 174 6.49 -20.70 1.77
N GLN A 175 5.59 -21.65 1.73
CA GLN A 175 4.61 -21.89 2.78
C GLN A 175 5.21 -22.32 4.13
N GLY A 176 6.44 -22.77 4.14
CA GLY A 176 7.16 -23.12 5.37
C GLY A 176 7.58 -21.90 6.20
N TYR A 177 7.62 -20.70 5.61
CA TYR A 177 7.91 -19.47 6.34
C TYR A 177 6.61 -18.97 7.00
N ARG A 178 6.37 -19.40 8.23
CA ARG A 178 5.21 -18.98 9.00
C ARG A 178 5.47 -17.69 9.76
N HIS A 179 4.39 -16.98 10.08
CA HIS A 179 4.38 -15.81 10.95
C HIS A 179 3.44 -16.02 12.15
N SER A 180 3.39 -15.08 13.06
CA SER A 180 2.47 -15.09 14.18
C SER A 180 1.28 -14.15 13.96
N ASP A 181 0.36 -14.14 14.93
CA ASP A 181 -0.73 -13.18 15.06
C ASP A 181 -0.26 -11.75 15.35
N GLN A 182 1.03 -11.58 15.69
CA GLN A 182 1.65 -10.26 15.95
C GLN A 182 2.34 -9.66 14.74
N MET A 183 2.20 -10.28 13.55
CA MET A 183 2.79 -9.73 12.34
C MET A 183 2.26 -8.34 12.06
N HIS A 184 3.20 -7.42 11.80
CA HIS A 184 2.97 -6.04 11.39
C HIS A 184 3.65 -5.80 10.05
N ILE A 185 2.93 -5.20 9.10
CA ILE A 185 3.44 -4.93 7.76
C ILE A 185 3.32 -3.43 7.47
N VAL A 186 4.43 -2.84 7.05
CA VAL A 186 4.46 -1.48 6.49
C VAL A 186 4.86 -1.56 5.02
N GLU A 187 4.02 -1.02 4.14
CA GLU A 187 4.29 -0.94 2.71
C GLU A 187 4.41 0.51 2.25
N ARG A 188 5.35 0.77 1.37
CA ARG A 188 5.62 2.09 0.80
C ARG A 188 5.52 2.01 -0.70
N PHE A 189 4.47 2.61 -1.25
CA PHE A 189 4.18 2.63 -2.69
C PHE A 189 4.65 3.95 -3.29
N ARG A 190 5.54 3.91 -4.26
CA ARG A 190 6.09 5.10 -4.88
C ARG A 190 6.28 4.92 -6.39
N LEU A 191 5.84 5.88 -7.19
CA LEU A 191 6.17 5.91 -8.62
C LEU A 191 7.65 6.23 -8.81
N THR A 192 8.35 5.37 -9.51
CA THR A 192 9.72 5.60 -10.00
C THR A 192 9.74 6.10 -11.44
N ALA A 193 8.65 5.82 -12.18
CA ALA A 193 8.36 6.33 -13.51
C ALA A 193 6.83 6.31 -13.74
N PRO A 194 6.27 6.97 -14.77
CA PRO A 194 4.82 7.02 -15.00
C PRO A 194 4.11 5.66 -15.11
N GLN A 195 4.85 4.61 -15.50
CA GLN A 195 4.35 3.23 -15.67
C GLN A 195 5.03 2.25 -14.71
N THR A 196 5.76 2.74 -13.71
CA THR A 196 6.56 1.89 -12.84
C THR A 196 6.39 2.34 -11.39
N MET A 197 5.98 1.43 -10.54
CA MET A 197 5.82 1.65 -9.11
C MET A 197 6.72 0.70 -8.33
N GLU A 198 7.50 1.24 -7.42
CA GLU A 198 8.24 0.47 -6.44
C GLU A 198 7.40 0.31 -5.18
N VAL A 199 7.39 -0.90 -4.63
CA VAL A 199 6.74 -1.19 -3.35
C VAL A 199 7.77 -1.83 -2.42
N VAL A 200 8.13 -1.10 -1.37
CA VAL A 200 8.97 -1.60 -0.28
C VAL A 200 8.06 -2.12 0.81
N THR A 201 8.14 -3.41 1.10
CA THR A 201 7.39 -4.08 2.17
C THR A 201 8.33 -4.40 3.32
N THR A 202 8.05 -3.88 4.50
CA THR A 202 8.77 -4.21 5.74
C THR A 202 7.83 -4.99 6.65
N ILE A 203 8.31 -6.12 7.15
CA ILE A 203 7.57 -7.03 8.01
C ILE A 203 8.29 -7.11 9.35
N ASP A 204 7.56 -6.86 10.41
CA ASP A 204 7.99 -7.06 11.79
C ASP A 204 7.09 -8.09 12.47
N ASP A 205 7.68 -9.02 13.19
CA ASP A 205 6.98 -10.06 13.93
C ASP A 205 7.91 -10.58 15.04
N ALA A 206 7.81 -10.01 16.23
CA ALA A 206 8.71 -10.31 17.33
C ALA A 206 8.67 -11.77 17.80
N LYS A 207 7.60 -12.52 17.50
CA LYS A 207 7.53 -13.97 17.78
C LYS A 207 8.24 -14.79 16.69
N ALA A 208 8.11 -14.40 15.44
CA ALA A 208 8.60 -15.18 14.30
C ALA A 208 9.99 -14.74 13.82
N LEU A 209 10.33 -13.46 13.93
CA LEU A 209 11.55 -12.85 13.41
C LEU A 209 12.46 -12.35 14.52
N THR A 210 13.76 -12.52 14.34
CA THR A 210 14.78 -11.93 15.24
C THR A 210 15.09 -10.48 14.91
N LYS A 211 14.69 -10.01 13.73
CA LYS A 211 14.77 -8.62 13.26
C LYS A 211 13.77 -8.40 12.13
N PRO A 212 13.31 -7.15 11.88
CA PRO A 212 12.46 -6.86 10.75
C PRO A 212 13.07 -7.32 9.43
N PHE A 213 12.18 -7.77 8.52
CA PHE A 213 12.53 -8.22 7.19
C PHE A 213 11.91 -7.28 6.15
N SER A 214 12.71 -6.82 5.20
CA SER A 214 12.20 -5.96 4.12
C SER A 214 12.45 -6.59 2.76
N ALA A 215 11.55 -6.33 1.84
CA ALA A 215 11.66 -6.75 0.45
C ALA A 215 11.11 -5.66 -0.46
N THR A 216 11.70 -5.53 -1.65
CA THR A 216 11.26 -4.57 -2.66
C THR A 216 10.74 -5.31 -3.89
N LYS A 217 9.62 -4.87 -4.41
CA LYS A 217 9.09 -5.32 -5.71
C LYS A 217 8.81 -4.13 -6.61
N VAL A 218 8.83 -4.38 -7.90
CA VAL A 218 8.47 -3.39 -8.93
C VAL A 218 7.20 -3.84 -9.60
N LEU A 219 6.25 -2.94 -9.74
CA LEU A 219 5.00 -3.13 -10.45
C LEU A 219 5.03 -2.34 -11.75
N ALA A 220 4.53 -2.95 -12.83
CA ALA A 220 4.30 -2.31 -14.11
C ALA A 220 2.82 -1.94 -14.24
N ARG A 221 2.51 -0.72 -14.73
CA ARG A 221 1.14 -0.26 -14.99
C ARG A 221 0.69 -0.70 -16.37
N HIS A 222 -0.53 -1.22 -16.43
CA HIS A 222 -1.22 -1.57 -17.67
C HIS A 222 -2.46 -0.70 -17.81
N ARG A 223 -2.45 0.23 -18.79
CA ARG A 223 -3.55 1.18 -19.00
C ARG A 223 -4.72 0.61 -19.80
N ASP A 224 -4.49 -0.47 -20.48
CA ASP A 224 -5.38 -1.19 -21.40
C ASP A 224 -5.86 -2.54 -20.85
N TRP A 225 -5.55 -2.81 -19.59
CA TRP A 225 -6.00 -4.03 -18.91
C TRP A 225 -7.17 -3.75 -17.99
N ASP A 226 -8.02 -4.73 -17.86
CA ASP A 226 -9.07 -4.82 -16.85
C ASP A 226 -8.82 -6.02 -15.95
N ILE A 227 -9.31 -5.95 -14.71
CA ILE A 227 -9.36 -7.11 -13.81
C ILE A 227 -10.41 -8.08 -14.33
N THR A 228 -10.03 -9.34 -14.47
CA THR A 228 -10.93 -10.38 -14.93
C THR A 228 -11.46 -11.24 -13.78
N GLU A 229 -12.47 -12.04 -14.08
CA GLU A 229 -13.00 -12.99 -13.11
C GLU A 229 -12.00 -14.12 -12.86
N TYR A 230 -11.78 -14.44 -11.59
CA TYR A 230 -10.95 -15.56 -11.15
C TYR A 230 -11.78 -16.54 -10.36
N ILE A 231 -11.93 -17.76 -10.90
CA ILE A 231 -12.61 -18.86 -10.22
C ILE A 231 -11.61 -19.99 -9.99
N CYS A 232 -11.07 -20.05 -8.79
CA CYS A 232 -10.03 -21.01 -8.41
C CYS A 232 -10.48 -22.46 -8.65
N GLU A 233 -11.69 -22.81 -8.27
CA GLU A 233 -12.22 -24.17 -8.34
C GLU A 233 -12.27 -24.71 -9.78
N GLN A 234 -12.57 -23.85 -10.76
CA GLN A 234 -12.62 -24.26 -12.16
C GLN A 234 -11.25 -24.62 -12.75
N ASN A 235 -10.17 -24.04 -12.19
CA ASN A 235 -8.79 -24.31 -12.59
C ASN A 235 -8.06 -25.27 -11.65
N ASN A 236 -8.70 -25.71 -10.60
CA ASN A 236 -8.09 -26.62 -9.65
C ASN A 236 -8.01 -28.04 -10.23
N ARG A 237 -6.80 -28.44 -10.64
CA ARG A 237 -6.50 -29.77 -11.21
C ARG A 237 -5.77 -30.66 -10.21
N ASN A 238 -5.70 -30.26 -8.95
CA ASN A 238 -5.06 -31.07 -7.92
C ASN A 238 -5.91 -32.29 -7.60
N LEU A 239 -5.26 -33.42 -7.39
CA LEU A 239 -5.94 -34.62 -6.95
C LEU A 239 -6.45 -34.42 -5.51
N SER A 240 -7.68 -34.80 -5.28
CA SER A 240 -8.26 -34.80 -3.94
C SER A 240 -8.07 -36.15 -3.26
N ASP A 241 -7.85 -36.14 -1.96
CA ASP A 241 -7.90 -37.33 -1.13
C ASP A 241 -9.36 -37.86 -0.97
N ASP A 242 -9.52 -38.97 -0.27
CA ASP A 242 -10.81 -39.59 0.03
C ASP A 242 -11.73 -38.70 0.91
N LYS A 243 -11.20 -37.62 1.50
CA LYS A 243 -11.95 -36.61 2.26
C LYS A 243 -12.27 -35.37 1.42
N GLY A 244 -11.92 -35.37 0.13
CA GLY A 244 -12.15 -34.26 -0.79
C GLY A 244 -11.14 -33.13 -0.63
N LYS A 245 -10.03 -33.32 0.11
CA LYS A 245 -8.98 -32.31 0.31
C LYS A 245 -7.92 -32.46 -0.79
N ALA A 246 -7.69 -31.39 -1.54
CA ALA A 246 -6.65 -31.37 -2.56
C ALA A 246 -5.27 -31.11 -1.95
N GLY A 247 -4.28 -31.91 -2.37
CA GLY A 247 -2.88 -31.75 -2.02
C GLY A 247 -2.01 -31.47 -3.24
N ILE A 248 -0.81 -30.95 -3.05
CA ILE A 248 0.20 -30.87 -4.12
C ILE A 248 1.04 -32.12 -4.07
N ILE A 249 0.91 -32.98 -5.08
CA ILE A 249 1.80 -34.11 -5.26
C ILE A 249 3.06 -33.58 -5.97
N LEU A 250 4.17 -33.51 -5.26
CA LEU A 250 5.46 -33.25 -5.85
C LEU A 250 5.98 -34.56 -6.46
N THR A 251 5.62 -34.83 -7.72
CA THR A 251 6.28 -35.89 -8.50
C THR A 251 7.70 -35.46 -8.80
N HIS A 252 8.67 -36.22 -8.36
CA HIS A 252 10.08 -36.06 -8.68
C HIS A 252 10.39 -36.50 -10.11
#